data_05d578cc10f915f425ca70f204e428cd
#
_entry.id   05d578cc10f915f425ca70f204e428cd
#
_cell.length_a   1.000
_cell.length_b   1.000
_cell.length_c   1.000
_cell.angle_alpha   90.00
_cell.angle_beta   90.00
_cell.angle_gamma   90.00
#
_symmetry.space_group_name_H-M   'P 1'
#
loop_
_entity.id
_entity.type
_entity.pdbx_description
1 polymer ?
#
loop_
_entity_poly.entity_id
_entity_poly.type
_entity_poly.pdbx_seq_one_letter_code
_entity_poly.pdbx_strand_id
1 'polypeptide(L)'
;MINTKVLQEKGLPEPNSYEDLLNPIYKNLIVMPNPNSSGTGYYFYNGYASVHGVEAAKTYFKALAGNVKEFSSSGSGPTRGVTSGEIAIGLGMHFQAREAANKNSDIKIKWFDEGSPYSLYTMAMINGRDNKTGVKEVYDYFYSHVNYLDNSKIVPETIYKNPLPPEVPNWVTPDKYTPMKGLLDPQYKKDLLDAWTW
;
A
#
# COMPACT_ATOMS: atom_id res chain seq x y z
N MET A 1 2.66 7.06 -4.44
CA MET A 1 3.44 7.38 -5.67
C MET A 1 2.81 8.53 -6.42
N ILE A 2 3.63 9.30 -7.12
CA ILE A 2 3.17 10.41 -7.96
C ILE A 2 3.84 10.35 -9.34
N ASN A 3 3.17 10.91 -10.36
CA ASN A 3 3.75 11.20 -11.66
C ASN A 3 4.10 12.68 -11.71
N THR A 4 5.39 12.99 -11.61
CA THR A 4 5.89 14.36 -11.53
C THR A 4 5.67 15.15 -12.83
N LYS A 5 5.73 14.46 -13.98
CA LYS A 5 5.44 15.05 -15.28
C LYS A 5 3.99 15.51 -15.39
N VAL A 6 3.03 14.65 -14.98
CA VAL A 6 1.60 15.02 -15.01
C VAL A 6 1.32 16.19 -14.07
N LEU A 7 1.94 16.22 -12.87
CA LEU A 7 1.80 17.36 -11.95
C LEU A 7 2.37 18.63 -12.57
N GLN A 8 3.56 18.56 -13.16
CA GLN A 8 4.23 19.72 -13.81
C GLN A 8 3.42 20.26 -14.98
N GLU A 9 2.94 19.39 -15.87
CA GLU A 9 2.12 19.79 -17.02
C GLU A 9 0.82 20.49 -16.61
N LYS A 10 0.31 20.16 -15.42
CA LYS A 10 -0.88 20.81 -14.85
C LYS A 10 -0.56 22.00 -13.93
N GLY A 11 0.71 22.33 -13.74
CA GLY A 11 1.12 23.40 -12.82
C GLY A 11 0.78 23.13 -11.35
N LEU A 12 0.76 21.85 -10.93
CA LEU A 12 0.35 21.42 -9.58
C LEU A 12 1.57 21.09 -8.71
N PRO A 13 1.53 21.43 -7.42
CA PRO A 13 2.58 21.03 -6.49
C PRO A 13 2.54 19.52 -6.19
N GLU A 14 3.63 18.97 -5.68
CA GLU A 14 3.65 17.63 -5.11
C GLU A 14 2.96 17.64 -3.73
N PRO A 15 2.05 16.70 -3.43
CA PRO A 15 1.48 16.60 -2.09
C PRO A 15 2.53 16.05 -1.10
N ASN A 16 2.51 16.54 0.15
CA ASN A 16 3.43 16.11 1.21
C ASN A 16 2.73 15.46 2.41
N SER A 17 1.41 15.56 2.48
CA SER A 17 0.59 15.04 3.57
C SER A 17 -0.71 14.41 3.06
N TYR A 18 -1.40 13.67 3.92
CA TYR A 18 -2.77 13.24 3.64
C TYR A 18 -3.71 14.43 3.49
N GLU A 19 -3.51 15.50 4.27
CA GLU A 19 -4.35 16.70 4.19
C GLU A 19 -4.23 17.38 2.82
N ASP A 20 -3.04 17.42 2.23
CA ASP A 20 -2.84 17.99 0.90
C ASP A 20 -3.70 17.31 -0.17
N LEU A 21 -3.97 16.01 -0.01
CA LEU A 21 -4.80 15.26 -0.96
C LEU A 21 -6.25 15.71 -0.99
N LEU A 22 -6.71 16.42 0.04
CA LEU A 22 -8.07 16.99 0.09
C LEU A 22 -8.19 18.27 -0.75
N ASN A 23 -7.07 18.88 -1.16
CA ASN A 23 -7.12 20.10 -1.95
C ASN A 23 -7.82 19.83 -3.31
N PRO A 24 -8.84 20.62 -3.67
CA PRO A 24 -9.58 20.47 -4.94
C PRO A 24 -8.74 20.57 -6.21
N ILE A 25 -7.51 21.11 -6.12
CA ILE A 25 -6.58 21.12 -7.26
C ILE A 25 -6.25 19.72 -7.79
N TYR A 26 -6.37 18.67 -6.95
CA TYR A 26 -6.14 17.28 -7.32
C TYR A 26 -7.41 16.54 -7.77
N LYS A 27 -8.49 17.26 -8.03
CA LYS A 27 -9.75 16.64 -8.44
C LYS A 27 -9.58 15.76 -9.68
N ASN A 28 -10.06 14.51 -9.58
CA ASN A 28 -9.94 13.47 -10.61
C ASN A 28 -8.49 13.08 -10.98
N LEU A 29 -7.53 13.36 -10.10
CA LEU A 29 -6.12 13.02 -10.32
C LEU A 29 -5.58 11.97 -9.34
N ILE A 30 -6.44 11.44 -8.46
CA ILE A 30 -6.09 10.44 -7.46
C ILE A 30 -6.75 9.11 -7.80
N VAL A 31 -5.99 8.01 -7.69
CA VAL A 31 -6.52 6.64 -7.64
C VAL A 31 -6.12 5.99 -6.34
N MET A 32 -7.09 5.38 -5.69
CA MET A 32 -6.93 4.60 -4.47
C MET A 32 -7.63 3.25 -4.63
N PRO A 33 -7.10 2.13 -4.10
CA PRO A 33 -7.84 0.89 -4.10
C PRO A 33 -9.03 0.96 -3.12
N ASN A 34 -10.15 0.34 -3.50
CA ASN A 34 -11.32 0.29 -2.63
C ASN A 34 -11.05 -0.64 -1.42
N PRO A 35 -11.22 -0.19 -0.18
CA PRO A 35 -10.98 -0.98 1.02
C PRO A 35 -11.80 -2.28 1.09
N ASN A 36 -13.01 -2.31 0.54
CA ASN A 36 -13.85 -3.51 0.53
C ASN A 36 -13.38 -4.62 -0.41
N SER A 37 -12.66 -4.26 -1.47
CA SER A 37 -12.20 -5.22 -2.48
C SER A 37 -10.69 -5.42 -2.53
N SER A 38 -9.93 -4.58 -1.83
CA SER A 38 -8.46 -4.59 -1.85
C SER A 38 -7.84 -4.48 -0.46
N GLY A 39 -6.96 -5.41 -0.13
CA GLY A 39 -6.15 -5.33 1.09
C GLY A 39 -5.33 -4.04 1.17
N THR A 40 -4.77 -3.56 0.05
CA THR A 40 -4.04 -2.29 0.00
C THR A 40 -4.94 -1.11 0.36
N GLY A 41 -6.15 -1.05 -0.17
CA GLY A 41 -7.13 -0.03 0.21
C GLY A 41 -7.49 -0.10 1.69
N TYR A 42 -7.73 -1.32 2.20
CA TYR A 42 -7.99 -1.53 3.62
C TYR A 42 -6.85 -1.00 4.49
N TYR A 43 -5.58 -1.21 4.12
CA TYR A 43 -4.46 -0.72 4.92
C TYR A 43 -4.37 0.80 4.96
N PHE A 44 -4.65 1.51 3.89
CA PHE A 44 -4.75 2.97 3.92
C PHE A 44 -5.86 3.44 4.85
N TYR A 45 -7.03 2.82 4.76
CA TYR A 45 -8.18 3.17 5.60
C TYR A 45 -7.94 2.83 7.08
N ASN A 46 -7.46 1.60 7.37
CA ASN A 46 -7.13 1.18 8.74
C ASN A 46 -5.97 2.00 9.32
N GLY A 47 -4.93 2.28 8.54
CA GLY A 47 -3.81 3.10 9.00
C GLY A 47 -4.26 4.46 9.49
N TYR A 48 -5.03 5.15 8.69
CA TYR A 48 -5.59 6.44 9.08
C TYR A 48 -6.52 6.33 10.31
N ALA A 49 -7.42 5.34 10.32
CA ALA A 49 -8.31 5.09 11.46
C ALA A 49 -7.57 4.73 12.75
N SER A 50 -6.45 4.04 12.64
CA SER A 50 -5.63 3.64 13.80
C SER A 50 -4.98 4.82 14.50
N VAL A 51 -4.66 5.87 13.77
CA VAL A 51 -4.05 7.11 14.30
C VAL A 51 -5.12 8.10 14.76
N HIS A 52 -6.12 8.35 13.91
CA HIS A 52 -7.07 9.44 14.09
C HIS A 52 -8.44 9.01 14.62
N GLY A 53 -8.70 7.71 14.66
CA GLY A 53 -10.02 7.15 15.01
C GLY A 53 -10.94 6.94 13.80
N VAL A 54 -11.93 6.06 13.97
CA VAL A 54 -12.81 5.62 12.88
C VAL A 54 -13.64 6.78 12.31
N GLU A 55 -14.20 7.64 13.16
CA GLU A 55 -15.03 8.78 12.69
C GLU A 55 -14.22 9.82 11.92
N ALA A 56 -12.97 10.09 12.35
CA ALA A 56 -12.07 10.96 11.60
C ALA A 56 -11.70 10.34 10.24
N ALA A 57 -11.46 9.03 10.20
CA ALA A 57 -11.20 8.32 8.95
C ALA A 57 -12.39 8.40 7.98
N LYS A 58 -13.61 8.17 8.46
CA LYS A 58 -14.84 8.33 7.64
C LYS A 58 -14.94 9.74 7.06
N THR A 59 -14.72 10.74 7.88
CA THR A 59 -14.79 12.16 7.45
C THR A 59 -13.71 12.45 6.41
N TYR A 60 -12.47 12.04 6.65
CA TYR A 60 -11.35 12.24 5.75
C TYR A 60 -11.58 11.57 4.38
N PHE A 61 -11.88 10.26 4.37
CA PHE A 61 -12.04 9.54 3.11
C PHE A 61 -13.30 9.94 2.35
N LYS A 62 -14.34 10.41 3.03
CA LYS A 62 -15.50 11.05 2.38
C LYS A 62 -15.09 12.33 1.65
N ALA A 63 -14.26 13.16 2.26
CA ALA A 63 -13.73 14.36 1.62
C ALA A 63 -12.79 14.00 0.46
N LEU A 64 -11.86 13.05 0.68
CA LEU A 64 -10.92 12.57 -0.32
C LEU A 64 -11.63 12.02 -1.58
N ALA A 65 -12.77 11.35 -1.41
CA ALA A 65 -13.56 10.80 -2.52
C ALA A 65 -13.94 11.86 -3.55
N GLY A 66 -14.05 13.14 -3.15
CA GLY A 66 -14.26 14.26 -4.07
C GLY A 66 -13.12 14.51 -5.06
N ASN A 67 -11.91 14.07 -4.73
CA ASN A 67 -10.71 14.20 -5.57
C ASN A 67 -10.30 12.88 -6.24
N VAL A 68 -10.82 11.75 -5.78
CA VAL A 68 -10.54 10.44 -6.33
C VAL A 68 -11.27 10.25 -7.66
N LYS A 69 -10.53 9.91 -8.71
CA LYS A 69 -11.10 9.55 -10.01
C LYS A 69 -11.71 8.15 -9.98
N GLU A 70 -11.03 7.22 -9.29
CA GLU A 70 -11.43 5.81 -9.25
C GLU A 70 -11.01 5.17 -7.91
N PHE A 71 -11.93 4.45 -7.30
CA PHE A 71 -11.64 3.44 -6.29
C PHE A 71 -11.45 2.09 -6.99
N SER A 72 -10.21 1.75 -7.32
CA SER A 72 -9.91 0.53 -8.08
C SER A 72 -10.19 -0.74 -7.27
N SER A 73 -10.67 -1.79 -7.93
CA SER A 73 -10.93 -3.10 -7.30
C SER A 73 -9.66 -3.85 -6.88
N SER A 74 -8.50 -3.44 -7.39
CA SER A 74 -7.20 -4.09 -7.19
C SER A 74 -6.17 -3.14 -6.61
N GLY A 75 -5.29 -3.65 -5.73
CA GLY A 75 -4.15 -2.91 -5.19
C GLY A 75 -3.13 -2.43 -6.23
N SER A 76 -3.14 -2.99 -7.44
CA SER A 76 -2.28 -2.56 -8.56
C SER A 76 -2.89 -1.44 -9.43
N GLY A 77 -4.16 -1.11 -9.24
CA GLY A 77 -4.83 -0.04 -9.99
C GLY A 77 -4.10 1.30 -9.94
N PRO A 78 -3.70 1.79 -8.76
CA PRO A 78 -2.95 3.04 -8.64
C PRO A 78 -1.67 3.07 -9.45
N THR A 79 -0.90 1.98 -9.44
CA THR A 79 0.34 1.90 -10.22
C THR A 79 0.08 2.00 -11.72
N ARG A 80 -0.95 1.30 -12.23
CA ARG A 80 -1.33 1.38 -13.65
C ARG A 80 -1.73 2.79 -14.05
N GLY A 81 -2.60 3.45 -13.27
CA GLY A 81 -3.06 4.80 -13.58
C GLY A 81 -1.94 5.85 -13.59
N VAL A 82 -1.00 5.73 -12.62
CA VAL A 82 0.13 6.65 -12.53
C VAL A 82 1.16 6.40 -13.63
N THR A 83 1.45 5.14 -13.97
CA THR A 83 2.43 4.79 -15.01
C THR A 83 1.93 5.09 -16.42
N SER A 84 0.63 5.02 -16.66
CA SER A 84 0.04 5.43 -17.95
C SER A 84 0.05 6.95 -18.17
N GLY A 85 0.30 7.75 -17.14
CA GLY A 85 0.20 9.21 -17.19
C GLY A 85 -1.23 9.75 -17.14
N GLU A 86 -2.23 8.89 -16.93
CA GLU A 86 -3.62 9.30 -16.80
C GLU A 86 -3.91 9.92 -15.41
N ILE A 87 -3.18 9.49 -14.41
CA ILE A 87 -3.35 9.85 -12.99
C ILE A 87 -2.05 10.45 -12.45
N ALA A 88 -2.19 11.52 -11.68
CA ALA A 88 -1.04 12.16 -11.04
C ALA A 88 -0.62 11.50 -9.73
N ILE A 89 -1.57 10.96 -8.94
CA ILE A 89 -1.35 10.48 -7.58
C ILE A 89 -1.98 9.10 -7.40
N GLY A 90 -1.19 8.13 -6.93
CA GLY A 90 -1.66 6.78 -6.65
C GLY A 90 -1.35 6.37 -5.20
N LEU A 91 -2.38 5.99 -4.43
CA LEU A 91 -2.21 5.35 -3.13
C LEU A 91 -2.06 3.84 -3.36
N GLY A 92 -0.82 3.34 -3.35
CA GLY A 92 -0.53 1.98 -3.77
C GLY A 92 0.62 1.33 -2.99
N MET A 93 1.04 0.16 -3.44
CA MET A 93 2.07 -0.64 -2.78
C MET A 93 3.47 -0.12 -3.11
N HIS A 94 4.34 -0.08 -2.10
CA HIS A 94 5.70 0.41 -2.22
C HIS A 94 6.51 -0.35 -3.28
N PHE A 95 6.52 -1.67 -3.27
CA PHE A 95 7.31 -2.45 -4.22
C PHE A 95 6.90 -2.21 -5.69
N GLN A 96 5.60 -2.05 -5.97
CA GLN A 96 5.13 -1.70 -7.31
C GLN A 96 5.51 -0.28 -7.70
N ALA A 97 5.45 0.66 -6.75
CA ALA A 97 5.88 2.02 -6.97
C ALA A 97 7.38 2.10 -7.26
N ARG A 98 8.19 1.30 -6.54
CA ARG A 98 9.64 1.22 -6.77
C ARG A 98 9.97 0.61 -8.13
N GLU A 99 9.31 -0.48 -8.49
CA GLU A 99 9.47 -1.07 -9.82
C GLU A 99 9.13 -0.07 -10.94
N ALA A 100 8.04 0.67 -10.78
CA ALA A 100 7.63 1.70 -11.73
C ALA A 100 8.65 2.85 -11.80
N ALA A 101 9.13 3.35 -10.65
CA ALA A 101 10.12 4.41 -10.59
C ALA A 101 11.49 4.00 -11.17
N ASN A 102 11.88 2.74 -11.04
CA ASN A 102 13.11 2.24 -11.66
C ASN A 102 13.02 2.16 -13.19
N LYS A 103 11.80 2.08 -13.74
CA LYS A 103 11.55 2.03 -15.20
C LYS A 103 11.21 3.39 -15.80
N ASN A 104 10.73 4.33 -15.00
CA ASN A 104 10.27 5.65 -15.44
C ASN A 104 10.65 6.73 -14.40
N SER A 105 11.56 7.62 -14.76
CA SER A 105 12.05 8.71 -13.90
C SER A 105 10.97 9.73 -13.53
N ASP A 106 9.85 9.79 -14.25
CA ASP A 106 8.73 10.66 -13.93
C ASP A 106 7.91 10.13 -12.74
N ILE A 107 8.12 8.87 -12.34
CA ILE A 107 7.44 8.27 -11.20
C ILE A 107 8.30 8.44 -9.94
N LYS A 108 7.70 9.06 -8.92
CA LYS A 108 8.34 9.29 -7.62
C LYS A 108 7.54 8.65 -6.49
N ILE A 109 8.24 8.04 -5.54
CA ILE A 109 7.64 7.58 -4.30
C ILE A 109 7.59 8.75 -3.33
N LYS A 110 6.42 8.98 -2.75
CA LYS A 110 6.23 9.97 -1.69
C LYS A 110 5.86 9.27 -0.40
N TRP A 111 6.56 9.60 0.65
CA TRP A 111 6.22 9.26 2.02
C TRP A 111 5.64 10.52 2.67
N PHE A 112 4.57 10.34 3.43
CA PHE A 112 3.93 11.44 4.17
C PHE A 112 4.39 11.43 5.62
N ASP A 113 4.46 12.59 6.26
CA ASP A 113 4.92 12.76 7.63
C ASP A 113 4.07 12.01 8.65
N GLU A 114 2.79 11.76 8.33
CA GLU A 114 1.88 10.98 9.17
C GLU A 114 2.29 9.50 9.27
N GLY A 115 3.09 9.02 8.32
CA GLY A 115 3.57 7.65 8.23
C GLY A 115 2.86 6.82 7.16
N SER A 116 3.41 5.64 6.91
CA SER A 116 2.91 4.70 5.93
C SER A 116 2.27 3.50 6.59
N PRO A 117 1.06 3.09 6.19
CA PRO A 117 0.48 1.83 6.65
C PRO A 117 1.31 0.66 6.12
N TYR A 118 1.38 -0.43 6.90
CA TYR A 118 2.10 -1.62 6.52
C TYR A 118 1.33 -2.89 6.88
N SER A 119 1.70 -3.99 6.27
CA SER A 119 1.26 -5.32 6.66
C SER A 119 2.36 -6.33 6.41
N LEU A 120 2.26 -7.48 7.06
CA LEU A 120 3.12 -8.62 6.83
C LEU A 120 2.42 -9.63 5.92
N TYR A 121 3.09 -10.10 4.90
CA TYR A 121 2.68 -11.31 4.21
C TYR A 121 2.95 -12.51 5.11
N THR A 122 2.00 -13.41 5.18
CA THR A 122 2.07 -14.56 6.09
C THR A 122 1.80 -15.85 5.33
N MET A 123 2.34 -16.93 5.86
CA MET A 123 2.05 -18.29 5.42
C MET A 123 1.40 -19.05 6.56
N ALA A 124 0.46 -19.93 6.24
CA ALA A 124 -0.14 -20.82 7.21
C ALA A 124 -0.45 -22.18 6.57
N MET A 125 -0.29 -23.26 7.32
CA MET A 125 -0.80 -24.55 6.94
C MET A 125 -2.31 -24.62 7.23
N ILE A 126 -3.06 -25.22 6.32
CA ILE A 126 -4.50 -25.44 6.52
C ILE A 126 -4.67 -26.47 7.64
N ASN A 127 -5.50 -26.16 8.63
CA ASN A 127 -5.77 -27.05 9.74
C ASN A 127 -6.21 -28.44 9.25
N GLY A 128 -5.62 -29.50 9.83
CA GLY A 128 -5.86 -30.89 9.45
C GLY A 128 -5.24 -31.32 8.11
N ARG A 129 -4.36 -30.49 7.51
CA ARG A 129 -3.60 -30.84 6.30
C ARG A 129 -2.08 -30.97 6.54
N ASP A 130 -1.63 -30.60 7.71
CA ASP A 130 -0.22 -30.63 8.16
C ASP A 130 0.37 -32.06 8.23
N ASN A 131 -0.49 -33.08 8.36
CA ASN A 131 -0.10 -34.50 8.38
C ASN A 131 0.01 -35.15 6.99
N LYS A 132 -0.30 -34.45 5.91
CA LYS A 132 -0.11 -34.97 4.56
C LYS A 132 1.37 -35.00 4.20
N THR A 133 1.77 -36.10 3.54
CA THR A 133 3.16 -36.25 3.04
C THR A 133 3.57 -35.06 2.19
N GLY A 134 4.72 -34.48 2.48
CA GLY A 134 5.34 -33.37 1.75
C GLY A 134 4.85 -31.96 2.13
N VAL A 135 3.76 -31.83 2.90
CA VAL A 135 3.22 -30.50 3.24
C VAL A 135 4.18 -29.69 4.08
N LYS A 136 4.78 -30.33 5.10
CA LYS A 136 5.71 -29.66 5.98
C LYS A 136 7.00 -29.28 5.25
N GLU A 137 7.54 -30.20 4.44
CA GLU A 137 8.75 -29.98 3.65
C GLU A 137 8.57 -28.81 2.66
N VAL A 138 7.41 -28.75 1.99
CA VAL A 138 7.08 -27.62 1.10
C VAL A 138 6.96 -26.33 1.88
N TYR A 139 6.28 -26.33 3.04
CA TYR A 139 6.15 -25.15 3.89
C TYR A 139 7.52 -24.64 4.36
N ASP A 140 8.38 -25.54 4.87
CA ASP A 140 9.72 -25.22 5.35
C ASP A 140 10.61 -24.68 4.21
N TYR A 141 10.49 -25.26 3.01
CA TYR A 141 11.21 -24.78 1.82
C TYR A 141 10.77 -23.38 1.41
N PHE A 142 9.45 -23.12 1.36
CA PHE A 142 8.94 -21.79 1.06
C PHE A 142 9.40 -20.76 2.09
N TYR A 143 9.32 -21.10 3.37
CA TYR A 143 9.73 -20.18 4.44
C TYR A 143 11.24 -19.89 4.42
N SER A 144 12.06 -20.91 4.30
CA SER A 144 13.52 -20.78 4.42
C SER A 144 14.22 -20.38 3.14
N HIS A 145 13.63 -20.63 1.97
CA HIS A 145 14.24 -20.36 0.67
C HIS A 145 13.46 -19.33 -0.15
N VAL A 146 12.20 -19.62 -0.48
CA VAL A 146 11.46 -18.77 -1.42
C VAL A 146 11.24 -17.38 -0.83
N ASN A 147 10.68 -17.29 0.37
CA ASN A 147 10.44 -16.00 1.03
C ASN A 147 11.74 -15.26 1.36
N TYR A 148 12.80 -15.99 1.68
CA TYR A 148 14.12 -15.42 1.95
C TYR A 148 14.72 -14.77 0.70
N LEU A 149 14.60 -15.42 -0.47
CA LEU A 149 15.03 -14.87 -1.75
C LEU A 149 14.13 -13.72 -2.21
N ASP A 150 12.81 -13.86 -2.06
CA ASP A 150 11.85 -12.79 -2.40
C ASP A 150 12.09 -11.53 -1.58
N ASN A 151 12.50 -11.67 -0.32
CA ASN A 151 12.86 -10.54 0.52
C ASN A 151 13.96 -9.68 -0.11
N SER A 152 15.01 -10.26 -0.70
CA SER A 152 16.06 -9.47 -1.37
C SER A 152 15.64 -8.94 -2.75
N LYS A 153 14.78 -9.66 -3.47
CA LYS A 153 14.47 -9.41 -4.88
C LYS A 153 13.24 -8.53 -5.12
N ILE A 154 12.31 -8.48 -4.17
CA ILE A 154 11.02 -7.80 -4.36
C ILE A 154 10.76 -6.78 -3.26
N VAL A 155 10.92 -7.17 -1.97
CA VAL A 155 10.62 -6.34 -0.81
C VAL A 155 11.74 -6.48 0.21
N PRO A 156 12.89 -5.81 0.03
CA PRO A 156 14.06 -5.96 0.89
C PRO A 156 13.89 -5.23 2.24
N GLU A 157 12.84 -5.57 2.97
CA GLU A 157 12.60 -5.11 4.33
C GLU A 157 13.36 -5.99 5.33
N THR A 158 13.79 -5.40 6.45
CA THR A 158 14.60 -6.08 7.47
C THR A 158 13.72 -6.95 8.38
N ILE A 159 13.20 -8.05 7.84
CA ILE A 159 12.40 -9.04 8.58
C ILE A 159 13.19 -10.29 8.99
N TYR A 160 14.37 -10.48 8.42
CA TYR A 160 15.28 -11.60 8.76
C TYR A 160 16.43 -11.09 9.61
N LYS A 161 16.93 -11.97 10.53
CA LYS A 161 18.12 -11.65 11.35
C LYS A 161 19.38 -11.47 10.50
N ASN A 162 19.52 -12.26 9.42
CA ASN A 162 20.61 -12.19 8.46
C ASN A 162 20.01 -12.05 7.06
N PRO A 163 19.57 -10.85 6.65
CA PRO A 163 18.97 -10.65 5.34
C PRO A 163 20.03 -10.79 4.25
N LEU A 164 19.59 -11.20 3.05
CA LEU A 164 20.41 -11.07 1.86
C LEU A 164 20.54 -9.58 1.47
N PRO A 165 21.64 -9.21 0.81
CA PRO A 165 21.74 -7.87 0.23
C PRO A 165 20.57 -7.58 -0.69
N PRO A 166 19.98 -6.38 -0.63
CA PRO A 166 18.90 -5.97 -1.52
C PRO A 166 19.32 -6.01 -3.00
N GLU A 167 18.57 -6.72 -3.84
CA GLU A 167 18.74 -6.71 -5.29
C GLU A 167 17.86 -5.63 -5.98
N VAL A 168 16.93 -5.03 -5.25
CA VAL A 168 16.04 -3.97 -5.77
C VAL A 168 16.78 -2.63 -5.75
N PRO A 169 17.06 -2.02 -6.92
CA PRO A 169 17.76 -0.74 -6.96
C PRO A 169 16.96 0.36 -6.27
N ASN A 170 17.68 1.24 -5.57
CA ASN A 170 17.10 2.43 -4.92
C ASN A 170 15.98 2.13 -3.92
N TRP A 171 15.98 0.96 -3.30
CA TRP A 171 15.03 0.66 -2.23
C TRP A 171 15.26 1.59 -1.05
N VAL A 172 14.20 2.25 -0.61
CA VAL A 172 14.19 3.14 0.56
C VAL A 172 12.94 2.83 1.36
N THR A 173 13.10 2.58 2.64
CA THR A 173 11.98 2.41 3.58
C THR A 173 11.41 3.77 3.98
N PRO A 174 10.13 3.84 4.38
CA PRO A 174 9.59 5.06 4.95
C PRO A 174 10.24 5.36 6.31
N ASP A 175 10.41 6.64 6.62
CA ASP A 175 10.96 7.07 7.92
C ASP A 175 10.06 6.66 9.09
N LYS A 176 8.77 6.50 8.83
CA LYS A 176 7.77 6.16 9.83
C LYS A 176 6.71 5.22 9.28
N TYR A 177 6.47 4.15 10.03
CA TYR A 177 5.32 3.26 9.81
C TYR A 177 4.15 3.66 10.73
N THR A 178 2.95 3.62 10.17
CA THR A 178 1.72 3.86 10.93
C THR A 178 1.40 2.65 11.82
N PRO A 179 1.22 2.82 13.13
CA PRO A 179 0.75 1.72 13.98
C PRO A 179 -0.65 1.27 13.53
N MET A 180 -0.78 -0.02 13.23
CA MET A 180 -2.02 -0.59 12.71
C MET A 180 -2.75 -1.35 13.83
N LYS A 181 -4.03 -1.05 14.05
CA LYS A 181 -4.89 -1.77 15.02
C LYS A 181 -5.62 -2.93 14.34
N GLY A 182 -5.92 -3.95 15.13
CA GLY A 182 -6.82 -5.03 14.70
C GLY A 182 -6.35 -5.85 13.50
N LEU A 183 -5.05 -5.92 13.20
CA LEU A 183 -4.53 -6.66 12.04
C LEU A 183 -4.89 -8.15 12.04
N LEU A 184 -4.99 -8.74 13.24
CA LEU A 184 -5.35 -10.16 13.45
C LEU A 184 -6.77 -10.32 14.00
N ASP A 185 -7.58 -9.27 14.01
CA ASP A 185 -8.95 -9.28 14.51
C ASP A 185 -9.95 -9.17 13.34
N PRO A 186 -10.59 -10.29 12.95
CA PRO A 186 -11.56 -10.29 11.85
C PRO A 186 -12.79 -9.43 12.15
N GLN A 187 -13.19 -9.31 13.43
CA GLN A 187 -14.35 -8.50 13.80
C GLN A 187 -14.03 -7.02 13.67
N TYR A 188 -12.86 -6.58 14.16
CA TYR A 188 -12.39 -5.20 13.96
C TYR A 188 -12.35 -4.83 12.48
N LYS A 189 -11.80 -5.72 11.64
CA LYS A 189 -11.77 -5.52 10.19
C LYS A 189 -13.16 -5.36 9.61
N LYS A 190 -14.09 -6.23 10.01
CA LYS A 190 -15.47 -6.16 9.55
C LYS A 190 -16.14 -4.86 9.93
N ASP A 191 -16.05 -4.46 11.21
CA ASP A 191 -16.66 -3.23 11.73
C ASP A 191 -16.11 -1.99 11.03
N LEU A 192 -14.79 -1.98 10.77
CA LEU A 192 -14.14 -0.88 10.06
C LEU A 192 -14.61 -0.81 8.59
N LEU A 193 -14.75 -1.95 7.91
CA LEU A 193 -15.22 -2.01 6.53
C LEU A 193 -16.72 -1.67 6.41
N ASP A 194 -17.53 -2.06 7.38
CA ASP A 194 -18.96 -1.69 7.45
C ASP A 194 -19.14 -0.15 7.59
N ALA A 195 -18.13 0.52 8.14
CA ALA A 195 -18.09 1.98 8.23
C ALA A 195 -17.66 2.69 6.93
N TRP A 196 -17.17 1.94 5.94
CA TRP A 196 -16.84 2.46 4.61
C TRP A 196 -18.09 2.54 3.74
N THR A 197 -18.47 3.71 3.27
CA THR A 197 -19.80 3.96 2.62
C THR A 197 -19.70 4.48 1.19
N TRP A 198 -18.54 4.49 0.53
CA TRP A 198 -18.35 4.97 -0.84
C TRP A 198 -17.33 4.17 -1.65
#